data_a60e8bd26bd51f66c147322f52d01394
#
_entry.id   a60e8bd26bd51f66c147322f52d01394
#
_cell.length_a   1.000
_cell.length_b   1.000
_cell.length_c   1.000
_cell.angle_alpha   90.00
_cell.angle_beta   90.00
_cell.angle_gamma   90.00
#
_symmetry.space_group_name_H-M   'P 1'
#
loop_
_entity.id
_entity.type
_entity.pdbx_description
1 polymer ?
#
loop_
_entity_poly.entity_id
_entity_poly.type
_entity_poly.pdbx_seq_one_letter_code
_entity_poly.pdbx_strand_id
1 'polypeptide(L)'
;MFAKERQGIMMYPFMTLEDNTEIVHSEMLPENRVKVYVEKPDAKDCFHNMTCYLPGYEIESVHGFSEEEVAEYMEIIRSTAHLIIEFSQEGGLYG
;
A
#
# COMPACT_ATOMS: atom_id res chain seq x y z
N MET A 1 7.37 -1.67 -18.28
CA MET A 1 7.68 -1.43 -17.77
C MET A 1 7.63 -0.73 -17.46
N PHE A 2 7.83 -0.36 -17.18
CA PHE A 2 7.55 0.29 -16.69
C PHE A 2 8.00 1.45 -16.21
N ALA A 3 7.38 2.59 -16.36
CA ALA A 3 7.81 3.87 -15.98
C ALA A 3 8.09 4.00 -14.56
N LYS A 4 7.29 3.35 -13.77
CA LYS A 4 7.52 3.41 -12.39
C LYS A 4 8.80 2.78 -12.03
N GLU A 5 9.25 1.92 -12.85
CA GLU A 5 10.52 1.33 -12.57
C GLU A 5 11.63 2.31 -12.66
N ARG A 6 11.45 3.31 -13.51
CA ARG A 6 12.47 4.33 -13.61
C ARG A 6 12.57 5.12 -12.33
N GLN A 7 11.49 5.12 -11.56
CA GLN A 7 11.52 5.84 -10.31
C GLN A 7 12.15 5.02 -9.21
N GLY A 8 12.40 3.76 -9.47
CA GLY A 8 13.17 2.98 -8.55
C GLY A 8 12.45 2.48 -7.34
N ILE A 9 11.14 2.54 -7.30
CA ILE A 9 10.39 2.07 -6.15
C ILE A 9 9.85 0.69 -6.46
N MET A 10 10.31 -0.29 -5.69
CA MET A 10 9.82 -1.65 -5.78
C MET A 10 8.66 -1.81 -4.82
N MET A 11 7.63 -2.51 -5.26
CA MET A 11 6.47 -2.78 -4.42
C MET A 11 6.37 -4.27 -4.18
N TYR A 12 6.11 -4.63 -2.93
CA TYR A 12 6.06 -6.01 -2.51
C TYR A 12 4.68 -6.34 -1.97
N PRO A 13 4.15 -7.53 -2.28
CA PRO A 13 2.83 -7.90 -1.75
C PRO A 13 2.90 -8.08 -0.25
N PHE A 14 1.86 -7.65 0.43
CA PHE A 14 1.77 -7.82 1.87
C PHE A 14 0.52 -8.64 2.22
N MET A 15 -0.64 -8.30 1.66
CA MET A 15 -1.87 -8.94 2.07
C MET A 15 -2.89 -8.85 0.95
N THR A 16 -3.66 -9.91 0.76
CA THR A 16 -4.79 -9.91 -0.16
C THR A 16 -6.04 -10.20 0.66
N LEU A 17 -7.01 -9.32 0.55
CA LEU A 17 -8.26 -9.47 1.31
C LEU A 17 -9.23 -10.36 0.55
N GLU A 18 -10.33 -10.72 1.21
CA GLU A 18 -11.26 -11.68 0.63
C GLU A 18 -11.89 -11.20 -0.66
N ASP A 19 -12.03 -9.89 -0.82
CA ASP A 19 -12.62 -9.34 -2.03
C ASP A 19 -11.58 -9.00 -3.07
N ASN A 20 -10.40 -9.58 -2.95
CA ASN A 20 -9.30 -9.38 -3.89
C ASN A 20 -8.65 -8.01 -3.81
N THR A 21 -8.94 -7.25 -2.78
CA THR A 21 -8.22 -6.02 -2.52
C THR A 21 -6.79 -6.39 -2.10
N GLU A 22 -5.81 -5.76 -2.72
CA GLU A 22 -4.42 -6.05 -2.44
C GLU A 22 -3.77 -4.89 -1.74
N ILE A 23 -2.97 -5.21 -0.73
CA ILE A 23 -2.16 -4.23 -0.02
C ILE A 23 -0.71 -4.58 -0.30
N VAL A 24 0.00 -3.61 -0.87
CA VAL A 24 1.42 -3.78 -1.18
C VAL A 24 2.19 -2.65 -0.53
N HIS A 25 3.50 -2.83 -0.36
CA HIS A 25 4.32 -1.82 0.27
C HIS A 25 5.65 -1.71 -0.44
N SER A 26 6.30 -0.57 -0.28
CA SER A 26 7.60 -0.34 -0.86
C SER A 26 8.69 -0.86 0.08
N GLU A 27 9.92 -0.81 -0.43
CA GLU A 27 11.06 -0.94 0.44
C GLU A 27 11.15 0.32 1.31
N MET A 28 12.05 0.33 2.27
CA MET A 28 12.24 1.50 3.12
C MET A 28 12.77 2.64 2.26
N LEU A 29 12.02 3.71 2.22
CA LEU A 29 12.37 4.88 1.43
C LEU A 29 13.18 5.85 2.28
N PRO A 30 13.77 6.89 1.64
CA PRO A 30 14.49 7.90 2.42
C PRO A 30 13.60 8.49 3.50
N GLU A 31 14.23 8.91 4.58
CA GLU A 31 13.55 9.49 5.74
C GLU A 31 12.70 8.47 6.48
N ASN A 32 13.02 7.20 6.28
CA ASN A 32 12.37 6.11 7.03
C ASN A 32 10.88 6.04 6.75
N ARG A 33 10.51 6.28 5.51
CA ARG A 33 9.10 6.22 5.10
C ARG A 33 8.86 4.97 4.28
N VAL A 34 7.64 4.47 4.33
CA VAL A 34 7.22 3.32 3.55
C VAL A 34 5.94 3.71 2.82
N LYS A 35 5.92 3.50 1.52
CA LYS A 35 4.72 3.75 0.73
C LYS A 35 3.85 2.51 0.75
N VAL A 36 2.58 2.68 1.08
CA VAL A 36 1.61 1.58 1.12
C VAL A 36 0.54 1.89 0.09
N TYR A 37 0.25 0.91 -0.74
CA TYR A 37 -0.68 1.07 -1.84
C TYR A 37 -1.76 0.00 -1.70
N VAL A 38 -3.02 0.43 -1.77
CA VAL A 38 -4.17 -0.46 -1.68
C VAL A 38 -4.91 -0.38 -3.01
N GLU A 39 -5.17 -1.54 -3.61
CA GLU A 39 -5.81 -1.58 -4.91
C GLU A 39 -6.90 -2.64 -4.92
N LYS A 40 -8.09 -2.26 -5.38
CA LYS A 40 -9.20 -3.16 -5.49
C LYS A 40 -9.69 -3.17 -6.93
N PRO A 41 -9.64 -4.31 -7.62
CA PRO A 41 -10.16 -4.36 -8.98
C PRO A 41 -11.66 -4.19 -8.98
N ASP A 42 -12.16 -3.47 -9.97
CA ASP A 42 -13.57 -3.22 -10.09
C ASP A 42 -13.93 -3.32 -11.56
N ALA A 43 -14.83 -4.24 -11.88
CA ALA A 43 -15.16 -4.50 -13.27
C ALA A 43 -15.76 -3.30 -13.95
N LYS A 44 -16.45 -2.45 -13.22
CA LYS A 44 -17.12 -1.32 -13.83
C LYS A 44 -16.22 -0.12 -13.98
N ASP A 45 -15.47 0.19 -12.92
CA ASP A 45 -14.73 1.43 -12.86
C ASP A 45 -13.23 1.24 -12.94
N CYS A 46 -12.80 0.09 -13.41
CA CYS A 46 -11.39 -0.25 -13.43
C CYS A 46 -10.92 -0.51 -12.02
N PHE A 47 -10.01 0.30 -11.51
CA PHE A 47 -9.43 0.02 -10.20
C PHE A 47 -9.72 1.14 -9.23
N HIS A 48 -10.10 0.76 -8.02
CA HIS A 48 -10.11 1.70 -6.92
C HIS A 48 -8.77 1.57 -6.21
N ASN A 49 -8.21 2.68 -5.78
CA ASN A 49 -6.89 2.62 -5.16
C ASN A 49 -6.67 3.77 -4.20
N MET A 50 -5.69 3.58 -3.32
CA MET A 50 -5.25 4.66 -2.45
C MET A 50 -3.79 4.45 -2.10
N THR A 51 -3.13 5.53 -1.75
CA THR A 51 -1.74 5.52 -1.36
C THR A 51 -1.59 6.24 -0.03
N CYS A 52 -0.84 5.65 0.88
CA CYS A 52 -0.50 6.32 2.12
C CYS A 52 0.94 6.00 2.49
N TYR A 53 1.45 6.72 3.48
CA TYR A 53 2.83 6.56 3.90
C TYR A 53 2.90 6.28 5.38
N LEU A 54 3.82 5.41 5.77
CA LEU A 54 4.12 5.11 7.15
C LEU A 54 5.44 5.78 7.50
N PRO A 55 5.66 6.13 8.73
CA PRO A 55 4.83 5.85 9.90
C PRO A 55 3.77 6.91 10.19
N GLY A 56 3.69 7.96 9.40
CA GLY A 56 2.80 9.07 9.71
C GLY A 56 1.36 8.88 9.31
N TYR A 57 1.06 7.83 8.55
CA TYR A 57 -0.29 7.54 8.09
C TYR A 57 -0.85 8.64 7.19
N GLU A 58 0.03 9.32 6.46
CA GLU A 58 -0.41 10.37 5.53
C GLU A 58 -0.99 9.73 4.29
N ILE A 59 -2.19 10.17 3.92
CA ILE A 59 -2.84 9.68 2.72
C ILE A 59 -2.50 10.63 1.58
N GLU A 60 -1.90 10.10 0.53
CA GLU A 60 -1.50 10.92 -0.61
C GLU A 60 -2.61 11.03 -1.64
N SER A 61 -3.30 9.94 -1.91
CA SER A 61 -4.32 9.94 -2.94
C SER A 61 -5.33 8.84 -2.66
N VAL A 62 -6.56 9.08 -3.11
CA VAL A 62 -7.64 8.11 -3.00
C VAL A 62 -8.44 8.22 -4.29
N HIS A 63 -8.69 7.09 -4.93
CA HIS A 63 -9.49 7.03 -6.15
C HIS A 63 -10.53 5.94 -6.00
N GLY A 64 -11.81 6.32 -5.98
CA GLY A 64 -12.90 5.37 -6.04
C GLY A 64 -13.37 4.80 -4.72
N PHE A 65 -12.56 4.85 -3.68
CA PHE A 65 -12.97 4.34 -2.37
C PHE A 65 -13.82 5.37 -1.63
N SER A 66 -14.83 4.87 -0.92
CA SER A 66 -15.62 5.72 -0.05
C SER A 66 -14.82 6.03 1.21
N GLU A 67 -15.32 6.98 1.99
CA GLU A 67 -14.66 7.31 3.24
C GLU A 67 -14.65 6.13 4.19
N GLU A 68 -15.72 5.34 4.16
CA GLU A 68 -15.79 4.18 5.03
C GLU A 68 -14.77 3.14 4.63
N GLU A 69 -14.60 2.96 3.33
CA GLU A 69 -13.59 2.01 2.85
C GLU A 69 -12.19 2.46 3.21
N VAL A 70 -11.93 3.75 3.06
CA VAL A 70 -10.62 4.28 3.42
C VAL A 70 -10.35 4.04 4.91
N ALA A 71 -11.36 4.31 5.75
CA ALA A 71 -11.18 4.11 7.18
C ALA A 71 -10.89 2.66 7.50
N GLU A 72 -11.57 1.75 6.81
CA GLU A 72 -11.37 0.33 7.04
C GLU A 72 -9.96 -0.10 6.65
N TYR A 73 -9.50 0.34 5.49
CA TYR A 73 -8.15 -0.01 5.05
C TYR A 73 -7.09 0.62 5.95
N MET A 74 -7.32 1.86 6.39
CA MET A 74 -6.36 2.48 7.28
C MET A 74 -6.29 1.76 8.61
N GLU A 75 -7.41 1.19 9.06
CA GLU A 75 -7.39 0.42 10.30
C GLU A 75 -6.55 -0.84 10.13
N ILE A 76 -6.69 -1.51 9.00
CA ILE A 76 -5.87 -2.69 8.71
C ILE A 76 -4.40 -2.31 8.67
N ILE A 77 -4.09 -1.23 7.97
CA ILE A 77 -2.71 -0.78 7.85
C ILE A 77 -2.15 -0.42 9.22
N ARG A 78 -2.95 0.27 10.03
CA ARG A 78 -2.49 0.69 11.35
C ARG A 78 -2.19 -0.52 12.23
N SER A 79 -3.04 -1.53 12.17
CA SER A 79 -2.85 -2.70 13.02
C SER A 79 -1.68 -3.56 12.58
N THR A 80 -1.22 -3.41 11.33
CA THR A 80 -0.10 -4.21 10.82
C THR A 80 1.12 -3.36 10.47
N ALA A 81 1.11 -2.10 10.84
CA ALA A 81 2.16 -1.18 10.41
C ALA A 81 3.55 -1.66 10.83
N HIS A 82 3.66 -2.22 12.02
CA HIS A 82 4.98 -2.67 12.49
C HIS A 82 5.53 -3.77 11.58
N LEU A 83 4.66 -4.65 11.09
CA LEU A 83 5.09 -5.70 10.18
C LEU A 83 5.47 -5.13 8.82
N ILE A 84 4.68 -4.19 8.33
CA ILE A 84 4.97 -3.58 7.04
C ILE A 84 6.32 -2.89 7.09
N ILE A 85 6.59 -2.15 8.15
CA ILE A 85 7.86 -1.45 8.28
C ILE A 85 9.01 -2.45 8.39
N GLU A 86 8.82 -3.52 9.15
CA GLU A 86 9.85 -4.52 9.29
C GLU A 86 10.16 -5.18 7.95
N PHE A 87 9.13 -5.56 7.21
CA PHE A 87 9.35 -6.19 5.92
C PHE A 87 9.97 -5.22 4.91
N SER A 88 9.64 -3.93 5.00
CA SER A 88 10.21 -2.96 4.09
C SER A 88 11.71 -2.82 4.30
N GLN A 89 12.16 -3.00 5.53
CA GLN A 89 13.59 -2.93 5.82
C GLN A 89 14.32 -4.12 5.25
N GLU A 90 13.62 -5.22 5.03
CA GLU A 90 14.23 -6.44 4.54
C GLU A 90 13.94 -6.70 3.07
N GLY A 91 13.26 -5.77 2.41
CA GLY A 91 12.96 -5.95 0.99
C GLY A 91 11.75 -6.81 0.72
N GLY A 92 10.79 -6.81 1.64
CA GLY A 92 9.54 -7.53 1.43
C GLY A 92 9.49 -8.82 2.24
N LEU A 93 8.41 -9.57 2.03
CA LEU A 93 8.20 -10.80 2.81
C LEU A 93 9.30 -11.80 2.63
N TYR A 94 9.93 -11.80 1.47
CA TYR A 94 10.96 -12.77 1.17
C TYR A 94 12.34 -12.16 1.16
N GLY A 95 12.44 -10.96 1.65
CA GLY A 95 13.69 -10.23 1.65
C GLY A 95 14.73 -10.77 2.59
#